data_99f1f705aaba6b178146b56bb9480741
#
_entry.id   99f1f705aaba6b178146b56bb9480741
#
_cell.length_a   1.000
_cell.length_b   1.000
_cell.length_c   1.000
_cell.angle_alpha   90.00
_cell.angle_beta   90.00
_cell.angle_gamma   90.00
#
_symmetry.space_group_name_H-M   'P 1'
#
loop_
_entity.id
_entity.type
_entity.pdbx_description
1 polymer ?
#
loop_
_entity_poly.entity_id
_entity_poly.type
_entity_poly.pdbx_seq_one_letter_code
_entity_poly.pdbx_strand_id
1 'polypeptide(L)'
;MNPIRRYYVVPIVIAIVSIITVFGFGSSDTTPENIEYVFTDYDGQITRVIDGDTLLIDQTTIRLSLVNSPERDERGYQEAKDFALTVCPIGVNAEFYEDSWQPIDKYGRSVGLVYCNDMMLNELLLTNGHAEISTYFCDKSEFGSEGWARAYGC
;
A
#
# COMPACT_ATOMS: atom_id res chain seq x y z
N MET A 1 -18.54 16.10 -3.98
CA MET A 1 -18.40 16.17 -2.51
C MET A 1 -18.52 14.75 -1.98
N ASN A 2 -17.39 14.05 -1.81
CA ASN A 2 -17.41 12.71 -1.26
C ASN A 2 -17.44 12.78 0.27
N PRO A 3 -18.27 12.00 0.94
CA PRO A 3 -18.29 11.97 2.40
C PRO A 3 -17.06 11.23 2.91
N ILE A 4 -16.24 11.95 3.66
CA ILE A 4 -15.09 11.42 4.41
C ILE A 4 -15.63 10.41 5.43
N ARG A 5 -15.29 9.13 5.24
CA ARG A 5 -15.62 8.06 6.18
C ARG A 5 -14.69 8.15 7.38
N ARG A 6 -15.12 8.82 8.44
CA ARG A 6 -14.41 8.81 9.73
C ARG A 6 -14.55 7.45 10.38
N TYR A 7 -13.48 6.70 10.48
CA TYR A 7 -13.42 5.50 11.31
C TYR A 7 -13.08 5.91 12.75
N TYR A 8 -13.93 5.49 13.70
CA TYR A 8 -13.66 5.66 15.14
C TYR A 8 -12.80 4.50 15.61
N VAL A 9 -11.61 4.81 16.14
CA VAL A 9 -10.76 3.85 16.85
C VAL A 9 -11.37 3.64 18.22
N VAL A 10 -11.92 2.45 18.49
CA VAL A 10 -12.38 2.05 19.81
C VAL A 10 -11.20 1.41 20.54
N PRO A 11 -10.73 1.95 21.68
CA PRO A 11 -9.68 1.30 22.44
C PRO A 11 -10.24 0.05 23.13
N ILE A 12 -9.73 -1.12 22.76
CA ILE A 12 -10.01 -2.37 23.48
C ILE A 12 -9.12 -2.40 24.71
N VAL A 13 -9.71 -2.20 25.87
CA VAL A 13 -9.05 -2.41 27.17
C VAL A 13 -9.04 -3.91 27.44
N ILE A 14 -7.89 -4.55 27.30
CA ILE A 14 -7.72 -5.96 27.69
C ILE A 14 -7.38 -5.99 29.17
N ALA A 15 -8.32 -6.49 29.98
CA ALA A 15 -8.09 -6.78 31.39
C ALA A 15 -7.27 -8.08 31.52
N ILE A 16 -6.04 -7.95 32.02
CA ILE A 16 -5.16 -9.10 32.33
C ILE A 16 -5.61 -9.67 33.63
N VAL A 17 -6.23 -10.85 33.63
CA VAL A 17 -6.46 -11.67 34.81
C VAL A 17 -5.27 -12.60 35.02
N SER A 18 -4.44 -12.27 35.99
CA SER A 18 -3.33 -13.15 36.42
C SER A 18 -3.87 -14.31 37.23
N ILE A 19 -3.75 -15.55 36.75
CA ILE A 19 -3.85 -16.76 37.55
C ILE A 19 -2.50 -17.45 37.50
N ILE A 20 -1.80 -17.44 38.65
CA ILE A 20 -0.58 -18.22 38.91
C ILE A 20 -1.03 -19.61 39.35
N THR A 21 -0.69 -20.65 38.59
CA THR A 21 -0.59 -22.02 39.12
C THR A 21 0.67 -22.70 38.59
N VAL A 22 1.28 -23.38 39.50
CA VAL A 22 2.64 -23.90 39.55
C VAL A 22 2.74 -25.30 38.93
N PHE A 23 3.90 -25.60 38.34
CA PHE A 23 4.49 -26.89 37.94
C PHE A 23 3.92 -27.65 36.73
N GLY A 24 4.78 -27.75 35.71
CA GLY A 24 4.73 -28.76 34.64
C GLY A 24 5.86 -28.57 33.66
N PHE A 25 6.82 -29.49 33.71
CA PHE A 25 7.98 -29.61 32.84
C PHE A 25 7.62 -29.66 31.35
N GLY A 26 8.30 -28.89 30.54
CA GLY A 26 8.84 -29.25 29.24
C GLY A 26 7.87 -29.43 28.07
N SER A 27 7.91 -28.52 27.21
CA SER A 27 8.00 -28.65 25.72
C SER A 27 8.06 -27.25 25.18
N SER A 28 9.16 -26.91 24.58
CA SER A 28 9.27 -25.72 23.72
C SER A 28 8.46 -25.95 22.45
N ASP A 29 7.16 -25.82 22.57
CA ASP A 29 6.31 -25.58 21.41
C ASP A 29 6.54 -24.13 20.98
N THR A 30 7.48 -23.97 20.08
CA THR A 30 7.59 -22.77 19.24
C THR A 30 6.37 -22.78 18.33
N THR A 31 5.23 -22.34 18.83
CA THR A 31 4.13 -21.89 17.99
C THR A 31 4.70 -20.77 17.10
N PRO A 32 4.56 -20.87 15.77
CA PRO A 32 4.93 -19.74 14.92
C PRO A 32 4.13 -18.53 15.42
N GLU A 33 4.85 -17.45 15.75
CA GLU A 33 4.20 -16.18 16.04
C GLU A 33 3.20 -15.92 14.90
N ASN A 34 1.94 -15.86 15.27
CA ASN A 34 0.88 -15.44 14.37
C ASN A 34 1.21 -13.98 14.06
N ILE A 35 1.85 -13.73 12.93
CA ILE A 35 2.07 -12.37 12.42
C ILE A 35 0.69 -11.86 12.07
N GLU A 36 0.05 -11.19 13.02
CA GLU A 36 -1.18 -10.46 12.78
C GLU A 36 -0.78 -9.25 11.91
N TYR A 37 -1.06 -9.35 10.61
CA TYR A 37 -0.90 -8.22 9.71
C TYR A 37 -1.91 -7.14 10.12
N VAL A 38 -1.43 -6.12 10.80
CA VAL A 38 -2.23 -4.93 11.08
C VAL A 38 -2.23 -4.11 9.80
N PHE A 39 -3.35 -4.10 9.10
CA PHE A 39 -3.56 -3.21 7.95
C PHE A 39 -3.45 -1.76 8.44
N THR A 40 -2.58 -0.99 7.85
CA THR A 40 -2.35 0.38 8.32
C THR A 40 -2.32 1.35 7.17
N ASP A 41 -3.40 2.12 7.07
CA ASP A 41 -3.31 3.41 6.38
C ASP A 41 -2.42 4.32 7.21
N TYR A 42 -1.47 4.99 6.60
CA TYR A 42 -0.57 5.90 7.33
C TYR A 42 -0.10 7.06 6.46
N ASP A 43 0.34 8.12 7.13
CA ASP A 43 0.96 9.28 6.51
C ASP A 43 2.48 9.25 6.75
N GLY A 44 3.23 9.64 5.75
CA GLY A 44 4.69 9.73 5.84
C GLY A 44 5.28 10.55 4.71
N GLN A 45 6.58 10.76 4.73
CA GLN A 45 7.25 11.54 3.69
C GLN A 45 7.75 10.67 2.56
N ILE A 46 7.60 11.13 1.31
CA ILE A 46 8.27 10.52 0.16
C ILE A 46 9.78 10.70 0.34
N THR A 47 10.49 9.61 0.55
CA THR A 47 11.95 9.62 0.70
C THR A 47 12.68 9.20 -0.58
N ARG A 48 12.01 8.43 -1.44
CA ARG A 48 12.57 7.97 -2.71
C ARG A 48 11.48 7.55 -3.69
N VAL A 49 11.66 7.83 -4.98
CA VAL A 49 10.92 7.19 -6.08
C VAL A 49 11.89 6.25 -6.79
N ILE A 50 11.57 4.94 -6.81
CA ILE A 50 12.40 3.89 -7.42
C ILE A 50 12.14 3.86 -8.93
N ASP A 51 10.85 3.74 -9.29
CA ASP A 51 10.33 3.75 -10.65
C ASP A 51 8.92 4.37 -10.67
N GLY A 52 8.17 4.21 -11.77
CA GLY A 52 6.85 4.84 -11.91
C GLY A 52 5.81 4.33 -10.90
N ASP A 53 5.89 3.08 -10.47
CA ASP A 53 4.90 2.44 -9.61
C ASP A 53 5.46 1.92 -8.27
N THR A 54 6.71 2.26 -7.97
CA THR A 54 7.37 1.86 -6.70
C THR A 54 8.10 3.04 -6.09
N LEU A 55 7.77 3.36 -4.84
CA LEU A 55 8.35 4.46 -4.08
C LEU A 55 8.55 4.09 -2.62
N LEU A 56 9.26 4.94 -1.86
CA LEU A 56 9.40 4.83 -0.42
C LEU A 56 8.65 5.97 0.26
N ILE A 57 7.81 5.58 1.23
CA ILE A 57 7.27 6.49 2.24
C ILE A 57 8.03 6.19 3.52
N ASP A 58 8.78 7.17 4.03
CA ASP A 58 9.77 7.01 5.09
C ASP A 58 10.76 5.86 4.77
N GLN A 59 10.65 4.72 5.42
CA GLN A 59 11.49 3.54 5.19
C GLN A 59 10.72 2.38 4.54
N THR A 60 9.41 2.54 4.31
CA THR A 60 8.55 1.49 3.76
C THR A 60 8.52 1.57 2.24
N THR A 61 8.83 0.45 1.58
CA THR A 61 8.70 0.35 0.13
C THR A 61 7.26 0.07 -0.24
N ILE A 62 6.69 0.95 -1.05
CA ILE A 62 5.31 0.88 -1.54
C ILE A 62 5.29 0.49 -3.01
N ARG A 63 4.46 -0.47 -3.36
CA ARG A 63 4.06 -0.82 -4.71
C ARG A 63 2.64 -0.31 -4.96
N LEU A 64 2.46 0.52 -5.96
CA LEU A 64 1.13 1.02 -6.29
C LEU A 64 0.20 -0.12 -6.70
N SER A 65 -0.95 -0.25 -6.03
CA SER A 65 -1.96 -1.25 -6.37
C SER A 65 -2.52 -1.02 -7.77
N LEU A 66 -2.71 -2.10 -8.53
CA LEU A 66 -3.31 -2.15 -9.86
C LEU A 66 -2.56 -1.41 -10.97
N VAL A 67 -1.43 -0.78 -10.70
CA VAL A 67 -0.66 0.00 -11.67
C VAL A 67 0.60 -0.75 -12.08
N ASN A 68 0.95 -0.74 -13.35
CA ASN A 68 2.18 -1.32 -13.88
C ASN A 68 2.86 -0.33 -14.81
N SER A 69 3.93 0.29 -14.32
CA SER A 69 4.78 1.17 -15.11
C SER A 69 5.83 0.38 -15.91
N PRO A 70 6.42 0.97 -16.95
CA PRO A 70 7.52 0.35 -17.68
C PRO A 70 8.71 0.04 -16.76
N GLU A 71 9.31 -1.14 -16.96
CA GLU A 71 10.52 -1.58 -16.27
C GLU A 71 11.77 -0.85 -16.78
N ARG A 72 12.89 -0.93 -16.02
CA ARG A 72 14.11 -0.14 -16.25
C ARG A 72 14.63 -0.15 -17.69
N ASP A 73 14.50 -1.28 -18.39
CA ASP A 73 15.01 -1.46 -19.75
C ASP A 73 13.93 -1.25 -20.82
N GLU A 74 12.75 -0.78 -20.41
CA GLU A 74 11.61 -0.53 -21.29
C GLU A 74 11.49 0.95 -21.64
N ARG A 75 10.91 1.19 -22.82
CA ARG A 75 10.57 2.55 -23.25
C ARG A 75 9.50 3.13 -22.33
N GLY A 76 9.70 4.35 -21.87
CA GLY A 76 8.77 5.05 -20.97
C GLY A 76 9.14 4.94 -19.49
N TYR A 77 10.16 4.13 -19.12
CA TYR A 77 10.61 3.99 -17.74
C TYR A 77 10.95 5.32 -17.08
N GLN A 78 11.83 6.11 -17.74
CA GLN A 78 12.28 7.38 -17.15
C GLN A 78 11.15 8.40 -17.09
N GLU A 79 10.30 8.44 -18.11
CA GLU A 79 9.13 9.31 -18.17
C GLU A 79 8.12 9.00 -17.06
N ALA A 80 7.84 7.72 -16.79
CA ALA A 80 6.96 7.29 -15.70
C ALA A 80 7.54 7.67 -14.34
N LYS A 81 8.82 7.45 -14.12
CA LYS A 81 9.52 7.82 -12.90
C LYS A 81 9.55 9.33 -12.67
N ASP A 82 9.85 10.12 -13.70
CA ASP A 82 9.88 11.59 -13.61
C ASP A 82 8.47 12.15 -13.36
N PHE A 83 7.46 11.54 -13.96
CA PHE A 83 6.07 11.88 -13.68
C PHE A 83 5.70 11.58 -12.22
N ALA A 84 6.04 10.41 -11.70
CA ALA A 84 5.82 10.07 -10.29
C ALA A 84 6.52 11.06 -9.34
N LEU A 85 7.75 11.48 -9.66
CA LEU A 85 8.49 12.53 -8.93
C LEU A 85 7.82 13.91 -9.02
N THR A 86 7.12 14.19 -10.11
CA THR A 86 6.38 15.46 -10.28
C THR A 86 5.13 15.50 -9.41
N VAL A 87 4.41 14.38 -9.33
CA VAL A 87 3.19 14.27 -8.50
C VAL A 87 3.53 14.13 -7.02
N CYS A 88 4.52 13.30 -6.72
CA CYS A 88 4.98 12.97 -5.37
C CYS A 88 6.47 13.34 -5.20
N PRO A 89 6.83 14.62 -5.06
CA PRO A 89 8.22 15.04 -4.87
C PRO A 89 8.83 14.51 -3.58
N ILE A 90 10.14 14.29 -3.58
CA ILE A 90 10.88 13.94 -2.36
C ILE A 90 10.63 14.98 -1.27
N GLY A 91 10.31 14.51 -0.05
CA GLY A 91 10.04 15.34 1.12
C GLY A 91 8.57 15.80 1.24
N VAL A 92 7.71 15.55 0.23
CA VAL A 92 6.27 15.82 0.38
C VAL A 92 5.63 14.77 1.30
N ASN A 93 4.64 15.19 2.07
CA ASN A 93 3.82 14.27 2.85
C ASN A 93 2.87 13.50 1.92
N ALA A 94 2.84 12.20 2.07
CA ALA A 94 1.98 11.31 1.31
C ALA A 94 1.06 10.54 2.26
N GLU A 95 -0.16 10.29 1.82
CA GLU A 95 -1.10 9.39 2.46
C GLU A 95 -1.05 8.05 1.72
N PHE A 96 -0.92 6.96 2.49
CA PHE A 96 -0.92 5.60 1.98
C PHE A 96 -2.16 4.86 2.49
N TYR A 97 -2.89 4.24 1.57
CA TYR A 97 -4.05 3.39 1.85
C TYR A 97 -3.72 1.96 1.40
N GLU A 98 -3.56 1.07 2.37
CA GLU A 98 -3.17 -0.31 2.11
C GLU A 98 -4.28 -1.09 1.41
N ASP A 99 -3.92 -1.92 0.42
CA ASP A 99 -4.84 -2.86 -0.23
C ASP A 99 -5.11 -4.04 0.72
N SER A 100 -6.23 -4.02 1.42
CA SER A 100 -6.57 -5.01 2.45
C SER A 100 -6.70 -6.45 1.91
N TRP A 101 -6.92 -6.61 0.59
CA TRP A 101 -6.98 -7.93 -0.04
C TRP A 101 -5.62 -8.41 -0.52
N GLN A 102 -4.68 -7.48 -0.76
CA GLN A 102 -3.32 -7.77 -1.17
C GLN A 102 -2.33 -6.80 -0.48
N PRO A 103 -2.17 -6.88 0.86
CA PRO A 103 -1.40 -5.90 1.61
C PRO A 103 0.09 -5.91 1.29
N ILE A 104 0.62 -7.08 0.92
CA ILE A 104 2.05 -7.29 0.65
C ILE A 104 2.22 -8.11 -0.63
N ASP A 105 3.16 -7.70 -1.47
CA ASP A 105 3.51 -8.45 -2.66
C ASP A 105 4.57 -9.55 -2.38
N LYS A 106 4.87 -10.34 -3.40
CA LYS A 106 5.85 -11.44 -3.31
C LYS A 106 7.29 -10.99 -2.99
N TYR A 107 7.57 -9.70 -3.07
CA TYR A 107 8.88 -9.12 -2.75
C TYR A 107 8.90 -8.44 -1.38
N GLY A 108 7.79 -8.48 -0.64
CA GLY A 108 7.66 -7.88 0.68
C GLY A 108 7.40 -6.37 0.66
N ARG A 109 6.93 -5.80 -0.48
CA ARG A 109 6.54 -4.41 -0.58
C ARG A 109 5.08 -4.27 -0.14
N SER A 110 4.76 -3.21 0.61
CA SER A 110 3.36 -2.86 0.90
C SER A 110 2.65 -2.42 -0.38
N VAL A 111 1.42 -2.89 -0.57
CA VAL A 111 0.64 -2.61 -1.79
C VAL A 111 -0.53 -1.71 -1.44
N GLY A 112 -0.77 -0.65 -2.24
CA GLY A 112 -1.90 0.24 -1.96
C GLY A 112 -1.98 1.46 -2.88
N LEU A 113 -2.79 2.42 -2.45
CA LEU A 113 -2.95 3.72 -3.08
C LEU A 113 -2.04 4.75 -2.41
N VAL A 114 -1.51 5.67 -3.19
CA VAL A 114 -0.70 6.79 -2.69
C VAL A 114 -1.31 8.10 -3.15
N TYR A 115 -1.50 9.00 -2.19
CA TYR A 115 -1.93 10.37 -2.44
C TYR A 115 -0.84 11.35 -2.01
N CYS A 116 -0.56 12.32 -2.88
CA CYS A 116 0.30 13.46 -2.60
C CYS A 116 -0.48 14.73 -2.94
N ASN A 117 -0.65 15.64 -1.96
CA ASN A 117 -1.43 16.87 -2.14
C ASN A 117 -2.84 16.62 -2.73
N ASP A 118 -3.58 15.69 -2.15
CA ASP A 118 -4.91 15.24 -2.57
C ASP A 118 -4.98 14.63 -4.00
N MET A 119 -3.85 14.35 -4.63
CA MET A 119 -3.75 13.73 -5.94
C MET A 119 -3.39 12.25 -5.84
N MET A 120 -4.22 11.36 -6.36
CA MET A 120 -3.97 9.93 -6.38
C MET A 120 -2.96 9.57 -7.48
N LEU A 121 -1.75 9.18 -7.10
CA LEU A 121 -0.67 8.83 -8.02
C LEU A 121 -1.04 7.65 -8.92
N ASN A 122 -1.74 6.63 -8.38
CA ASN A 122 -2.19 5.45 -9.12
C ASN A 122 -3.00 5.84 -10.37
N GLU A 123 -4.06 6.65 -10.19
CA GLU A 123 -4.92 7.07 -11.28
C GLU A 123 -4.21 8.02 -12.26
N LEU A 124 -3.38 8.92 -11.74
CA LEU A 124 -2.68 9.89 -12.57
C LEU A 124 -1.66 9.25 -13.52
N LEU A 125 -0.98 8.19 -13.10
CA LEU A 125 -0.07 7.44 -13.98
C LEU A 125 -0.82 6.80 -15.15
N LEU A 126 -1.99 6.22 -14.91
CA LEU A 126 -2.85 5.64 -15.94
C LEU A 126 -3.40 6.72 -16.87
N THR A 127 -3.95 7.80 -16.30
CA THR A 127 -4.57 8.90 -17.04
C THR A 127 -3.60 9.59 -17.99
N ASN A 128 -2.32 9.70 -17.60
CA ASN A 128 -1.29 10.34 -18.42
C ASN A 128 -0.51 9.35 -19.29
N GLY A 129 -0.89 8.08 -19.32
CA GLY A 129 -0.27 7.06 -20.17
C GLY A 129 1.15 6.68 -19.76
N HIS A 130 1.49 6.86 -18.49
CA HIS A 130 2.78 6.48 -17.91
C HIS A 130 2.78 5.07 -17.32
N ALA A 131 1.62 4.45 -17.24
CA ALA A 131 1.45 3.07 -16.77
C ALA A 131 0.22 2.43 -17.41
N GLU A 132 0.11 1.12 -17.28
CA GLU A 132 -1.05 0.32 -17.64
C GLU A 132 -1.72 -0.27 -16.42
N ILE A 133 -3.03 -0.57 -16.52
CA ILE A 133 -3.74 -1.28 -15.46
C ILE A 133 -3.29 -2.74 -15.41
N SER A 134 -3.00 -3.25 -14.22
CA SER A 134 -2.62 -4.63 -14.01
C SER A 134 -3.87 -5.51 -13.83
N THR A 135 -4.52 -5.86 -14.94
CA THR A 135 -5.80 -6.57 -14.96
C THR A 135 -5.80 -7.90 -14.20
N TYR A 136 -4.64 -8.57 -14.09
CA TYR A 136 -4.48 -9.80 -13.31
C TYR A 136 -4.84 -9.63 -11.83
N PHE A 137 -4.74 -8.41 -11.31
CA PHE A 137 -5.00 -8.11 -9.90
C PHE A 137 -6.37 -7.49 -9.65
N CYS A 138 -7.19 -7.23 -10.67
CA CYS A 138 -8.51 -6.61 -10.50
C CYS A 138 -9.40 -7.34 -9.49
N ASP A 139 -9.45 -8.67 -9.55
CA ASP A 139 -10.27 -9.49 -8.63
C ASP A 139 -9.55 -9.80 -7.29
N LYS A 140 -8.32 -9.33 -7.12
CA LYS A 140 -7.47 -9.60 -5.96
C LYS A 140 -7.22 -8.36 -5.10
N SER A 141 -7.56 -7.19 -5.62
CA SER A 141 -7.45 -5.90 -4.97
C SER A 141 -8.83 -5.41 -4.56
N GLU A 142 -8.95 -4.86 -3.37
CA GLU A 142 -10.19 -4.21 -2.95
C GLU A 142 -10.54 -3.00 -3.84
N PHE A 143 -9.54 -2.38 -4.47
CA PHE A 143 -9.70 -1.24 -5.37
C PHE A 143 -10.11 -1.62 -6.79
N GLY A 144 -10.12 -2.91 -7.16
CA GLY A 144 -10.45 -3.35 -8.52
C GLY A 144 -11.86 -3.00 -8.97
N SER A 145 -12.78 -2.81 -8.03
CA SER A 145 -14.16 -2.37 -8.33
C SER A 145 -14.35 -0.86 -8.34
N GLU A 146 -13.33 -0.09 -8.02
CA GLU A 146 -13.35 1.37 -8.01
C GLU A 146 -13.53 1.95 -9.42
N GLY A 147 -14.15 3.14 -9.49
CA GLY A 147 -14.46 3.79 -10.77
C GLY A 147 -13.25 4.05 -11.65
N TRP A 148 -12.14 4.47 -11.04
CA TRP A 148 -10.88 4.70 -11.74
C TRP A 148 -10.29 3.40 -12.31
N ALA A 149 -10.26 2.31 -11.54
CA ALA A 149 -9.72 1.03 -11.98
C ALA A 149 -10.53 0.45 -13.15
N ARG A 150 -11.88 0.53 -13.06
CA ARG A 150 -12.79 0.11 -14.14
C ARG A 150 -12.64 0.92 -15.41
N ALA A 151 -12.37 2.22 -15.29
CA ALA A 151 -12.16 3.09 -16.46
C ALA A 151 -10.95 2.67 -17.30
N TYR A 152 -9.99 1.96 -16.70
CA TYR A 152 -8.77 1.48 -17.36
C TYR A 152 -8.76 -0.04 -17.60
N GLY A 153 -9.81 -0.77 -17.27
CA GLY A 153 -9.94 -2.17 -17.71
C GLY A 153 -10.12 -3.21 -16.61
N CYS A 154 -10.19 -2.78 -15.35
CA CYS A 154 -10.78 -3.65 -14.35
C CYS A 154 -12.31 -3.66 -14.52
#